data_d19ec8cfe1687a81af7e7b6f5c2f132c
#
_entry.id   d19ec8cfe1687a81af7e7b6f5c2f132c
#
_cell.length_a   1.000
_cell.length_b   1.000
_cell.length_c   1.000
_cell.angle_alpha   90.00
_cell.angle_beta   90.00
_cell.angle_gamma   90.00
#
_symmetry.space_group_name_H-M   'P 1'
#
loop_
_entity.id
_entity.type
_entity.pdbx_description
1 polymer ?
#
loop_
_entity_poly.entity_id
_entity_poly.type
_entity_poly.pdbx_seq_one_letter_code
_entity_poly.pdbx_strand_id
1 'polypeptide(L)'
;MEDFVNNLAQLNPFWIYFAVAGIAYIENILPPFPSDVIVVAAGSLVGIGTIDFTLALMLATAGSTLGFMTMYKLGDWFGDKILEKGRIKFIPLDSVHKVEKWFKKYGYWVVVANRFLAGTRAVVSFFAGMSELPILNATALSCVSALAWNFILLYAGKELGENWRSILIYLQAYGQTITIVAIVAAVILVWRSLYKRKR
;
A
#
# COMPACT_ATOMS: atom_id res chain seq x y z
N MET A 1 -17.22 -3.99 -16.17
CA MET A 1 -15.96 -3.26 -15.88
C MET A 1 -15.77 -2.07 -16.82
N GLU A 2 -16.13 -2.22 -18.12
CA GLU A 2 -16.18 -1.08 -19.04
C GLU A 2 -17.10 0.04 -18.54
N ASP A 3 -18.28 -0.31 -18.01
CA ASP A 3 -19.20 0.66 -17.43
C ASP A 3 -18.62 1.38 -16.21
N PHE A 4 -17.80 0.69 -15.40
CA PHE A 4 -17.13 1.29 -14.26
C PHE A 4 -16.07 2.32 -14.71
N VAL A 5 -15.24 1.96 -15.69
CA VAL A 5 -14.22 2.86 -16.25
C VAL A 5 -14.88 4.04 -16.98
N ASN A 6 -15.96 3.80 -17.74
CA ASN A 6 -16.72 4.84 -18.42
C ASN A 6 -17.40 5.79 -17.42
N ASN A 7 -17.94 5.26 -16.32
CA ASN A 7 -18.53 6.10 -15.26
C ASN A 7 -17.46 6.93 -14.54
N LEU A 8 -16.27 6.37 -14.30
CA LEU A 8 -15.15 7.11 -13.74
C LEU A 8 -14.63 8.19 -14.70
N ALA A 9 -14.59 7.91 -16.01
CA ALA A 9 -14.17 8.87 -17.02
C ALA A 9 -15.15 10.07 -17.16
N GLN A 10 -16.40 9.93 -16.72
CA GLN A 10 -17.38 11.02 -16.67
C GLN A 10 -17.25 11.90 -15.41
N LEU A 11 -16.49 11.45 -14.39
CA LEU A 11 -16.24 12.26 -13.22
C LEU A 11 -15.33 13.44 -13.56
N ASN A 12 -15.58 14.56 -12.92
CA ASN A 12 -14.67 15.70 -13.01
C ASN A 12 -13.25 15.26 -12.57
N PRO A 13 -12.21 15.45 -13.38
CA PRO A 13 -10.83 15.08 -13.06
C PRO A 13 -10.35 15.52 -11.68
N PHE A 14 -10.86 16.63 -11.18
CA PHE A 14 -10.56 17.13 -9.83
C PHE A 14 -10.88 16.11 -8.74
N TRP A 15 -12.04 15.43 -8.81
CA TRP A 15 -12.43 14.42 -7.82
C TRP A 15 -11.57 13.17 -7.89
N ILE A 16 -11.12 12.81 -9.10
CA ILE A 16 -10.21 11.68 -9.31
C ILE A 16 -8.86 11.96 -8.63
N TYR A 17 -8.29 13.13 -8.86
CA TYR A 17 -7.05 13.55 -8.20
C TYR A 17 -7.17 13.59 -6.68
N PHE A 18 -8.28 14.14 -6.18
CA PHE A 18 -8.54 14.20 -4.75
C PHE A 18 -8.68 12.80 -4.13
N ALA A 19 -9.38 11.90 -4.81
CA ALA A 19 -9.51 10.51 -4.38
C ALA A 19 -8.16 9.79 -4.36
N VAL A 20 -7.34 9.94 -5.40
CA VAL A 20 -6.00 9.34 -5.48
C VAL A 20 -5.13 9.80 -4.31
N ALA A 21 -5.08 11.12 -4.05
CA ALA A 21 -4.31 11.67 -2.95
C ALA A 21 -4.85 11.21 -1.58
N GLY A 22 -6.16 11.28 -1.38
CA GLY A 22 -6.83 10.90 -0.13
C GLY A 22 -6.67 9.42 0.19
N ILE A 23 -6.82 8.56 -0.81
CA ILE A 23 -6.67 7.11 -0.65
C ILE A 23 -5.22 6.74 -0.35
N ALA A 24 -4.26 7.35 -1.05
CA ALA A 24 -2.84 7.16 -0.78
C ALA A 24 -2.44 7.64 0.63
N TYR A 25 -3.11 8.65 1.16
CA TYR A 25 -2.97 9.11 2.55
C TYR A 25 -3.56 8.11 3.53
N ILE A 26 -4.82 7.69 3.32
CA ILE A 26 -5.56 6.80 4.23
C ILE A 26 -4.87 5.44 4.38
N GLU A 27 -4.30 4.89 3.31
CA GLU A 27 -3.59 3.60 3.34
C GLU A 27 -2.44 3.58 4.34
N ASN A 28 -1.74 4.71 4.52
CA ASN A 28 -0.67 4.80 5.49
C ASN A 28 -1.18 4.87 6.95
N ILE A 29 -2.48 5.08 7.16
CA ILE A 29 -3.10 5.19 8.49
C ILE A 29 -3.88 3.93 8.82
N LEU A 30 -4.66 3.41 7.88
CA LEU A 30 -5.56 2.28 8.06
C LEU A 30 -5.15 1.08 7.20
N PRO A 31 -4.39 0.13 7.72
CA PRO A 31 -4.16 -1.15 7.04
C PRO A 31 -5.33 -2.13 7.32
N PRO A 32 -5.70 -3.02 6.38
CA PRO A 32 -5.27 -3.12 4.99
C PRO A 32 -6.21 -2.35 4.06
N PHE A 33 -5.72 -1.35 3.37
CA PHE A 33 -6.51 -0.61 2.39
C PHE A 33 -5.99 -0.89 0.96
N PRO A 34 -6.83 -1.24 -0.03
CA PRO A 34 -6.38 -1.64 -1.38
C PRO A 34 -6.06 -0.42 -2.27
N SER A 35 -5.23 0.50 -1.80
CA SER A 35 -4.89 1.72 -2.53
C SER A 35 -4.11 1.45 -3.81
N ASP A 36 -3.28 0.41 -3.82
CA ASP A 36 -2.48 0.04 -4.99
C ASP A 36 -3.38 -0.26 -6.20
N VAL A 37 -4.53 -0.94 -5.98
CA VAL A 37 -5.52 -1.19 -7.03
C VAL A 37 -6.12 0.12 -7.56
N ILE A 38 -6.35 1.09 -6.67
CA ILE A 38 -6.93 2.38 -7.05
C ILE A 38 -5.91 3.25 -7.79
N VAL A 39 -4.63 3.19 -7.41
CA VAL A 39 -3.55 3.87 -8.14
C VAL A 39 -3.39 3.26 -9.54
N VAL A 40 -3.47 1.93 -9.68
CA VAL A 40 -3.48 1.27 -11.01
C VAL A 40 -4.70 1.69 -11.82
N ALA A 41 -5.89 1.75 -11.21
CA ALA A 41 -7.10 2.23 -11.90
C ALA A 41 -6.96 3.71 -12.35
N ALA A 42 -6.36 4.56 -11.51
CA ALA A 42 -6.03 5.94 -11.91
C ALA A 42 -5.04 5.96 -13.09
N GLY A 43 -4.05 5.07 -13.09
CA GLY A 43 -3.16 4.87 -14.24
C GLY A 43 -3.92 4.53 -15.52
N SER A 44 -4.95 3.68 -15.44
CA SER A 44 -5.79 3.36 -16.61
C SER A 44 -6.54 4.60 -17.15
N LEU A 45 -6.98 5.50 -16.25
CA LEU A 45 -7.58 6.78 -16.64
C LEU A 45 -6.56 7.73 -17.29
N VAL A 46 -5.28 7.64 -16.93
CA VAL A 46 -4.19 8.32 -17.63
C VAL A 46 -4.05 7.76 -19.05
N GLY A 47 -4.07 6.43 -19.22
CA GLY A 47 -3.94 5.77 -20.52
C GLY A 47 -5.03 6.15 -21.51
N ILE A 48 -6.26 6.37 -21.04
CA ILE A 48 -7.39 6.86 -21.87
C ILE A 48 -7.48 8.41 -21.99
N GLY A 49 -6.51 9.13 -21.39
CA GLY A 49 -6.40 10.59 -21.50
C GLY A 49 -7.32 11.41 -20.60
N THR A 50 -7.95 10.80 -19.60
CA THR A 50 -8.87 11.50 -18.67
C THR A 50 -8.13 12.37 -17.66
N ILE A 51 -6.96 11.93 -17.20
CA ILE A 51 -6.12 12.63 -16.21
C ILE A 51 -4.66 12.64 -16.64
N ASP A 52 -3.91 13.66 -16.15
CA ASP A 52 -2.47 13.78 -16.39
C ASP A 52 -1.66 12.85 -15.50
N PHE A 53 -0.65 12.16 -16.08
CA PHE A 53 0.22 11.23 -15.38
C PHE A 53 1.04 11.90 -14.27
N THR A 54 1.65 13.04 -14.60
CA THR A 54 2.57 13.74 -13.68
C THR A 54 1.82 14.25 -12.46
N LEU A 55 0.65 14.85 -12.69
CA LEU A 55 -0.19 15.36 -11.61
C LEU A 55 -0.71 14.23 -10.71
N ALA A 56 -1.17 13.12 -11.29
CA ALA A 56 -1.59 11.95 -10.55
C ALA A 56 -0.45 11.36 -9.70
N LEU A 57 0.76 11.25 -10.27
CA LEU A 57 1.95 10.78 -9.59
C LEU A 57 2.33 11.68 -8.41
N MET A 58 2.34 12.99 -8.62
CA MET A 58 2.68 13.96 -7.58
C MET A 58 1.68 13.91 -6.41
N LEU A 59 0.39 13.84 -6.72
CA LEU A 59 -0.67 13.80 -5.71
C LEU A 59 -0.70 12.47 -4.94
N ALA A 60 -0.53 11.34 -5.62
CA ALA A 60 -0.40 10.05 -4.96
C ALA A 60 0.81 10.01 -4.02
N THR A 61 1.94 10.57 -4.47
CA THR A 61 3.18 10.62 -3.69
C THR A 61 3.05 11.56 -2.50
N ALA A 62 2.44 12.73 -2.69
CA ALA A 62 2.16 13.69 -1.62
C ALA A 62 1.23 13.08 -0.57
N GLY A 63 0.12 12.45 -0.98
CA GLY A 63 -0.80 11.76 -0.08
C GLY A 63 -0.10 10.69 0.75
N SER A 64 0.67 9.83 0.09
CA SER A 64 1.45 8.78 0.75
C SER A 64 2.46 9.33 1.75
N THR A 65 3.16 10.41 1.39
CA THR A 65 4.19 11.03 2.25
C THR A 65 3.55 11.71 3.47
N LEU A 66 2.43 12.40 3.28
CA LEU A 66 1.67 13.00 4.37
C LEU A 66 1.12 11.94 5.32
N GLY A 67 0.61 10.83 4.80
CA GLY A 67 0.16 9.69 5.61
C GLY A 67 1.30 9.08 6.43
N PHE A 68 2.48 8.91 5.82
CA PHE A 68 3.69 8.49 6.54
C PHE A 68 4.04 9.45 7.68
N MET A 69 4.09 10.76 7.41
CA MET A 69 4.39 11.78 8.43
C MET A 69 3.39 11.78 9.58
N THR A 70 2.10 11.58 9.29
CA THR A 70 1.04 11.50 10.30
C THR A 70 1.27 10.29 11.22
N MET A 71 1.50 9.11 10.66
CA MET A 71 1.76 7.90 11.44
C MET A 71 3.09 7.96 12.18
N TYR A 72 4.12 8.55 11.57
CA TYR A 72 5.40 8.81 12.24
C TYR A 72 5.20 9.69 13.48
N LYS A 73 4.52 10.84 13.36
CA LYS A 73 4.25 11.73 14.50
C LYS A 73 3.40 11.07 15.59
N LEU A 74 2.43 10.23 15.20
CA LEU A 74 1.68 9.43 16.15
C LEU A 74 2.59 8.45 16.90
N GLY A 75 3.50 7.77 16.18
CA GLY A 75 4.47 6.86 16.77
C GLY A 75 5.42 7.54 17.75
N ASP A 76 5.97 8.68 17.38
CA ASP A 76 6.83 9.55 18.18
C ASP A 76 6.12 9.96 19.49
N TRP A 77 4.92 10.54 19.36
CA TRP A 77 4.11 10.95 20.52
C TRP A 77 3.70 9.78 21.44
N PHE A 78 3.40 8.61 20.86
CA PHE A 78 3.09 7.41 21.64
C PHE A 78 4.34 6.80 22.24
N GLY A 79 5.49 6.85 21.55
CA GLY A 79 6.77 6.36 22.03
C GLY A 79 7.14 6.97 23.36
N ASP A 80 7.10 8.29 23.47
CA ASP A 80 7.35 9.03 24.70
C ASP A 80 6.42 8.60 25.86
N LYS A 81 5.13 8.40 25.55
CA LYS A 81 4.13 8.00 26.56
C LYS A 81 4.25 6.54 27.00
N ILE A 82 4.68 5.66 26.10
CA ILE A 82 4.86 4.22 26.41
C ILE A 82 6.11 4.05 27.27
N LEU A 83 7.18 4.75 26.95
CA LEU A 83 8.44 4.72 27.71
C LEU A 83 8.26 5.33 29.10
N GLU A 84 7.49 6.43 29.25
CA GLU A 84 7.27 7.09 30.53
C GLU A 84 6.31 6.35 31.47
N LYS A 85 5.29 5.64 30.99
CA LYS A 85 4.17 5.13 31.80
C LYS A 85 3.93 3.62 31.79
N GLY A 86 4.61 2.84 30.97
CA GLY A 86 4.47 1.37 30.97
C GLY A 86 3.02 0.85 30.74
N ARG A 87 2.11 1.64 30.16
CA ARG A 87 0.66 1.45 30.26
C ARG A 87 -0.10 1.27 28.93
N ILE A 88 0.44 0.61 27.93
CA ILE A 88 -0.42 0.22 26.79
C ILE A 88 -0.58 -1.30 26.75
N LYS A 89 -1.71 -1.78 27.29
CA LYS A 89 -2.10 -3.20 27.33
C LYS A 89 -2.32 -3.84 25.95
N PHE A 90 -2.37 -3.06 24.87
CA PHE A 90 -2.74 -3.54 23.53
C PHE A 90 -1.56 -3.81 22.60
N ILE A 91 -0.36 -3.35 22.91
CA ILE A 91 0.83 -3.60 22.10
C ILE A 91 1.77 -4.49 22.92
N PRO A 92 2.03 -5.76 22.49
CA PRO A 92 2.99 -6.62 23.16
C PRO A 92 4.37 -5.97 23.12
N LEU A 93 4.98 -5.74 24.26
CA LEU A 93 6.33 -5.17 24.41
C LEU A 93 7.37 -5.92 23.57
N ASP A 94 7.21 -7.25 23.42
CA ASP A 94 8.06 -8.06 22.56
C ASP A 94 8.01 -7.66 21.09
N SER A 95 6.86 -7.18 20.61
CA SER A 95 6.70 -6.70 19.24
C SER A 95 7.39 -5.36 19.03
N VAL A 96 7.32 -4.47 20.02
CA VAL A 96 8.03 -3.18 20.03
C VAL A 96 9.54 -3.43 19.97
N HIS A 97 10.07 -4.27 20.86
CA HIS A 97 11.50 -4.60 20.87
C HIS A 97 12.00 -5.31 19.60
N LYS A 98 11.15 -6.11 18.94
CA LYS A 98 11.52 -6.73 17.66
C LYS A 98 11.67 -5.67 16.55
N VAL A 99 10.73 -4.74 16.47
CA VAL A 99 10.77 -3.68 15.45
C VAL A 99 11.91 -2.70 15.73
N GLU A 100 12.14 -2.34 16.98
CA GLU A 100 13.27 -1.54 17.39
C GLU A 100 14.62 -2.20 17.00
N LYS A 101 14.76 -3.52 17.22
CA LYS A 101 15.90 -4.29 16.74
C LYS A 101 16.04 -4.28 15.21
N TRP A 102 14.91 -4.32 14.46
CA TRP A 102 14.94 -4.23 13.02
C TRP A 102 15.40 -2.85 12.54
N PHE A 103 14.91 -1.77 13.17
CA PHE A 103 15.38 -0.42 12.85
C PHE A 103 16.85 -0.22 13.26
N LYS A 104 17.30 -0.75 14.39
CA LYS A 104 18.73 -0.73 14.78
C LYS A 104 19.62 -1.52 13.81
N LYS A 105 19.12 -2.64 13.25
CA LYS A 105 19.90 -3.50 12.35
C LYS A 105 19.89 -3.02 10.90
N TYR A 106 18.73 -2.60 10.39
CA TYR A 106 18.52 -2.27 8.98
C TYR A 106 18.34 -0.77 8.73
N GLY A 107 18.18 0.03 9.78
CA GLY A 107 18.04 1.48 9.71
C GLY A 107 16.94 1.92 8.76
N TYR A 108 17.26 2.88 7.93
CA TYR A 108 16.33 3.47 6.94
C TYR A 108 15.85 2.51 5.84
N TRP A 109 16.54 1.38 5.61
CA TRP A 109 16.11 0.39 4.62
C TRP A 109 14.75 -0.21 4.95
N VAL A 110 14.37 -0.27 6.22
CA VAL A 110 13.02 -0.72 6.65
C VAL A 110 11.95 0.22 6.10
N VAL A 111 12.21 1.54 6.08
CA VAL A 111 11.29 2.54 5.54
C VAL A 111 11.15 2.38 4.02
N VAL A 112 12.24 2.11 3.31
CA VAL A 112 12.23 1.91 1.86
C VAL A 112 11.52 0.60 1.50
N ALA A 113 11.88 -0.50 2.18
CA ALA A 113 11.33 -1.83 1.92
C ALA A 113 9.84 -1.95 2.27
N ASN A 114 9.34 -1.11 3.16
CA ASN A 114 7.97 -1.10 3.64
C ASN A 114 6.90 -1.07 2.51
N ARG A 115 7.18 -0.41 1.41
CA ARG A 115 6.25 -0.29 0.28
C ARG A 115 6.01 -1.60 -0.47
N PHE A 116 6.98 -2.51 -0.42
CA PHE A 116 6.87 -3.83 -1.05
C PHE A 116 6.11 -4.84 -0.20
N LEU A 117 5.78 -4.49 1.06
CA LEU A 117 5.08 -5.35 2.00
C LEU A 117 3.65 -4.80 2.21
N ALA A 118 2.68 -5.36 1.48
CA ALA A 118 1.30 -4.94 1.59
C ALA A 118 0.80 -5.01 3.04
N GLY A 119 0.10 -3.98 3.50
CA GLY A 119 -0.51 -3.92 4.83
C GLY A 119 0.45 -3.55 5.98
N THR A 120 1.76 -3.39 5.74
CA THR A 120 2.71 -3.04 6.81
C THR A 120 3.02 -1.54 6.89
N ARG A 121 2.58 -0.74 5.92
CA ARG A 121 2.94 0.68 5.79
C ARG A 121 2.66 1.50 7.06
N ALA A 122 1.44 1.43 7.58
CA ALA A 122 1.07 2.14 8.81
C ALA A 122 1.91 1.70 10.01
N VAL A 123 2.14 0.39 10.13
CA VAL A 123 2.92 -0.20 11.23
C VAL A 123 4.35 0.29 11.19
N VAL A 124 5.01 0.20 10.03
CA VAL A 124 6.42 0.63 9.87
C VAL A 124 6.56 2.13 10.07
N SER A 125 5.63 2.94 9.56
CA SER A 125 5.64 4.39 9.75
C SER A 125 5.50 4.78 11.22
N PHE A 126 4.60 4.10 11.95
CA PHE A 126 4.40 4.28 13.38
C PHE A 126 5.65 3.91 14.18
N PHE A 127 6.23 2.74 13.92
CA PHE A 127 7.43 2.31 14.61
C PHE A 127 8.68 3.10 14.22
N ALA A 128 8.74 3.67 13.02
CA ALA A 128 9.80 4.61 12.64
C ALA A 128 9.81 5.83 13.55
N GLY A 129 8.61 6.36 13.89
CA GLY A 129 8.46 7.42 14.87
C GLY A 129 8.89 7.01 16.27
N MET A 130 8.46 5.84 16.73
CA MET A 130 8.87 5.31 18.06
C MET A 130 10.38 5.05 18.17
N SER A 131 11.08 4.83 17.06
CA SER A 131 12.52 4.54 17.03
C SER A 131 13.39 5.79 16.97
N GLU A 132 12.81 6.99 17.15
CA GLU A 132 13.51 8.28 17.17
C GLU A 132 14.38 8.54 15.91
N LEU A 133 14.03 7.92 14.77
CA LEU A 133 14.74 8.21 13.52
C LEU A 133 14.54 9.68 13.14
N PRO A 134 15.55 10.39 12.64
CA PRO A 134 15.37 11.76 12.16
C PRO A 134 14.24 11.86 11.12
N ILE A 135 13.17 12.59 11.47
CA ILE A 135 11.93 12.68 10.67
C ILE A 135 12.21 13.12 9.23
N LEU A 136 13.16 14.05 9.04
CA LEU A 136 13.48 14.57 7.71
C LEU A 136 14.01 13.46 6.80
N ASN A 137 14.95 12.67 7.30
CA ASN A 137 15.55 11.57 6.52
C ASN A 137 14.54 10.45 6.27
N ALA A 138 13.76 10.07 7.29
CA ALA A 138 12.73 9.05 7.16
C ALA A 138 11.64 9.47 6.16
N THR A 139 11.19 10.73 6.21
CA THR A 139 10.21 11.28 5.28
C THR A 139 10.76 11.39 3.87
N ALA A 140 12.01 11.85 3.69
CA ALA A 140 12.62 11.93 2.36
C ALA A 140 12.72 10.56 1.70
N LEU A 141 13.17 9.54 2.44
CA LEU A 141 13.24 8.16 1.93
C LEU A 141 11.87 7.56 1.66
N SER A 142 10.88 7.84 2.51
CA SER A 142 9.51 7.44 2.26
C SER A 142 8.95 8.10 1.00
N CYS A 143 9.24 9.38 0.77
CA CYS A 143 8.83 10.12 -0.43
C CYS A 143 9.46 9.51 -1.69
N VAL A 144 10.77 9.24 -1.70
CA VAL A 144 11.45 8.62 -2.84
C VAL A 144 10.90 7.22 -3.13
N SER A 145 10.71 6.42 -2.08
CA SER A 145 10.11 5.08 -2.21
C SER A 145 8.66 5.16 -2.71
N ALA A 146 7.88 6.16 -2.23
CA ALA A 146 6.53 6.42 -2.68
C ALA A 146 6.47 6.79 -4.15
N LEU A 147 7.36 7.69 -4.57
CA LEU A 147 7.46 8.13 -5.95
C LEU A 147 7.75 6.95 -6.89
N ALA A 148 8.74 6.13 -6.55
CA ALA A 148 9.12 4.97 -7.34
C ALA A 148 7.96 3.96 -7.44
N TRP A 149 7.31 3.65 -6.32
CA TRP A 149 6.21 2.69 -6.30
C TRP A 149 4.96 3.19 -7.04
N ASN A 150 4.54 4.43 -6.78
CA ASN A 150 3.39 5.03 -7.46
C ASN A 150 3.66 5.20 -8.96
N PHE A 151 4.91 5.49 -9.36
CA PHE A 151 5.30 5.51 -10.77
C PHE A 151 5.08 4.15 -11.43
N ILE A 152 5.55 3.06 -10.80
CA ILE A 152 5.36 1.69 -11.32
C ILE A 152 3.87 1.36 -11.45
N LEU A 153 3.06 1.66 -10.42
CA LEU A 153 1.63 1.35 -10.43
C LEU A 153 0.86 2.18 -11.46
N LEU A 154 1.11 3.50 -11.53
CA LEU A 154 0.47 4.38 -12.52
C LEU A 154 0.89 4.02 -13.94
N TYR A 155 2.17 3.70 -14.15
CA TYR A 155 2.67 3.30 -15.46
C TYR A 155 2.05 1.96 -15.90
N ALA A 156 2.03 0.98 -15.02
CA ALA A 156 1.35 -0.29 -15.28
C ALA A 156 -0.14 -0.08 -15.60
N GLY A 157 -0.81 0.78 -14.82
CA GLY A 157 -2.20 1.16 -15.07
C GLY A 157 -2.40 1.86 -16.41
N LYS A 158 -1.48 2.76 -16.79
CA LYS A 158 -1.52 3.45 -18.09
C LYS A 158 -1.44 2.46 -19.24
N GLU A 159 -0.47 1.54 -19.23
CA GLU A 159 -0.33 0.49 -20.24
C GLU A 159 -1.59 -0.40 -20.29
N LEU A 160 -2.18 -0.70 -19.13
CA LEU A 160 -3.44 -1.42 -19.03
C LEU A 160 -4.59 -0.63 -19.68
N GLY A 161 -4.67 0.69 -19.48
CA GLY A 161 -5.69 1.57 -20.05
C GLY A 161 -5.59 1.67 -21.57
N GLU A 162 -4.39 1.83 -22.10
CA GLU A 162 -4.12 1.89 -23.53
C GLU A 162 -4.42 0.55 -24.24
N ASN A 163 -4.12 -0.57 -23.58
CA ASN A 163 -4.24 -1.92 -24.13
C ASN A 163 -5.42 -2.73 -23.57
N TRP A 164 -6.40 -2.07 -22.97
CA TRP A 164 -7.50 -2.68 -22.22
C TRP A 164 -8.21 -3.84 -22.94
N ARG A 165 -8.50 -3.68 -24.23
CA ARG A 165 -9.16 -4.74 -25.04
C ARG A 165 -8.32 -6.01 -25.13
N SER A 166 -7.00 -5.86 -25.31
CA SER A 166 -6.08 -7.00 -25.38
C SER A 166 -5.98 -7.70 -24.03
N ILE A 167 -5.98 -6.95 -22.93
CA ILE A 167 -5.87 -7.48 -21.58
C ILE A 167 -7.13 -8.23 -21.16
N LEU A 168 -8.33 -7.75 -21.52
CA LEU A 168 -9.56 -8.50 -21.28
C LEU A 168 -9.52 -9.90 -21.88
N ILE A 169 -8.97 -10.04 -23.06
CA ILE A 169 -8.82 -11.36 -23.73
C ILE A 169 -7.87 -12.25 -22.92
N TYR A 170 -6.74 -11.70 -22.46
CA TYR A 170 -5.79 -12.45 -21.61
C TYR A 170 -6.38 -12.77 -20.25
N LEU A 171 -7.06 -11.85 -19.59
CA LEU A 171 -7.70 -12.10 -18.29
C LEU A 171 -8.80 -13.14 -18.35
N GLN A 172 -9.60 -13.18 -19.41
CA GLN A 172 -10.60 -14.23 -19.64
C GLN A 172 -9.95 -15.60 -19.85
N ALA A 173 -8.84 -15.65 -20.60
CA ALA A 173 -8.10 -16.89 -20.81
C ALA A 173 -7.39 -17.39 -19.53
N TYR A 174 -6.83 -16.50 -18.73
CA TYR A 174 -6.13 -16.85 -17.48
C TYR A 174 -7.05 -16.96 -16.26
N GLY A 175 -8.19 -16.28 -16.24
CA GLY A 175 -9.12 -16.30 -15.12
C GLY A 175 -9.61 -17.70 -14.76
N GLN A 176 -9.89 -18.53 -15.78
CA GLN A 176 -10.24 -19.94 -15.58
C GLN A 176 -9.07 -20.75 -14.98
N THR A 177 -7.85 -20.54 -15.47
CA THR A 177 -6.66 -21.23 -14.98
C THR A 177 -6.33 -20.86 -13.53
N ILE A 178 -6.40 -19.55 -13.16
CA ILE A 178 -6.18 -19.08 -11.80
C ILE A 178 -7.24 -19.65 -10.84
N THR A 179 -8.50 -19.69 -11.26
CA THR A 179 -9.59 -20.25 -10.44
C THR A 179 -9.38 -21.74 -10.19
N ILE A 180 -8.97 -22.50 -11.20
CA ILE A 180 -8.67 -23.93 -11.04
C ILE A 180 -7.49 -24.14 -10.08
N VAL A 181 -6.41 -23.38 -10.23
CA VAL A 181 -5.24 -23.45 -9.35
C VAL A 181 -5.61 -23.09 -7.90
N ALA A 182 -6.42 -22.04 -7.70
CA ALA A 182 -6.90 -21.64 -6.37
C ALA A 182 -7.78 -22.73 -5.73
N ILE A 183 -8.67 -23.35 -6.49
CA ILE A 183 -9.52 -24.46 -6.00
C ILE A 183 -8.64 -25.66 -5.63
N VAL A 184 -7.70 -26.05 -6.48
CA VAL A 184 -6.78 -27.16 -6.21
C VAL A 184 -5.94 -26.89 -4.97
N ALA A 185 -5.39 -25.67 -4.82
CA ALA A 185 -4.65 -25.28 -3.63
C ALA A 185 -5.52 -25.33 -2.36
N ALA A 186 -6.77 -24.84 -2.43
CA ALA A 186 -7.71 -24.90 -1.32
C ALA A 186 -8.04 -26.35 -0.93
N VAL A 187 -8.29 -27.22 -1.91
CA VAL A 187 -8.56 -28.65 -1.67
C VAL A 187 -7.37 -29.35 -1.00
N ILE A 188 -6.14 -29.07 -1.47
CA ILE A 188 -4.91 -29.60 -0.87
C ILE A 188 -4.75 -29.12 0.58
N LEU A 189 -5.01 -27.85 0.86
CA LEU A 189 -4.92 -27.28 2.22
C LEU A 189 -5.96 -27.90 3.16
N VAL A 190 -7.20 -28.04 2.70
CA VAL A 190 -8.27 -28.71 3.47
C VAL A 190 -7.92 -30.17 3.72
N TRP A 191 -7.46 -30.90 2.71
CA TRP A 191 -7.06 -32.31 2.87
C TRP A 191 -5.90 -32.48 3.84
N ARG A 192 -4.86 -31.64 3.75
CA ARG A 192 -3.75 -31.62 4.73
C ARG A 192 -4.23 -31.30 6.16
N SER A 193 -5.16 -30.38 6.29
CA SER A 193 -5.75 -30.02 7.60
C SER A 193 -6.53 -31.18 8.22
N LEU A 194 -7.33 -31.87 7.42
CA LEU A 194 -8.12 -33.04 7.86
C LEU A 194 -7.22 -34.24 8.18
N TYR A 195 -6.14 -34.45 7.44
CA TYR A 195 -5.20 -35.54 7.67
C TYR A 195 -4.35 -35.33 8.94
N LYS A 196 -3.97 -34.07 9.24
CA LYS A 196 -3.29 -33.73 10.51
C LYS A 196 -4.18 -33.86 11.75
N ARG A 197 -5.48 -33.85 11.61
CA ARG A 197 -6.44 -33.97 12.75
C ARG A 197 -6.74 -35.45 13.10
N LYS A 198 -6.30 -36.40 12.28
CA LYS A 198 -6.48 -37.86 12.48
C LYS A 198 -5.22 -38.58 13.02
N ARG A 199 -4.16 -37.83 13.28
CA ARG A 199 -2.97 -38.29 14.01
C ARG A 199 -2.84 -37.53 15.33
#